data_686339b80f17d606d1725abf0120f117
#
_entry.id   686339b80f17d606d1725abf0120f117
#
_cell.length_a   1.000
_cell.length_b   1.000
_cell.length_c   1.000
_cell.angle_alpha   90.00
_cell.angle_beta   90.00
_cell.angle_gamma   90.00
#
_symmetry.space_group_name_H-M   'P 1'
#
loop_
_entity.id
_entity.type
_entity.pdbx_description
1 polymer ?
#
loop_
_entity_poly.entity_id
_entity_poly.type
_entity_poly.pdbx_seq_one_letter_code
_entity_poly.pdbx_strand_id
1 'polypeptide(L)'
;MTISFSLDKKLILLVMIVSVIALSITAYLSFNYADQILKERQGEQLFGESRVRGDTLRFLFESRIEQNKILANDPMIRILVTELNQTPDDEFEKIKEETRKGFLTQVQAFQELVGFSIGFEDVKIIGSNGKILFTLGRVTGTSLVDDPLFKKGLTKSFVDFEPTPTGKKMIVVSPIFSQDSKIGDDPIGVIISRMRTATIDSILLNRSGLGETGEVYMVNDGFLMLSESRFIDDVIFKQKVNTIPVQKCFRSGEEHNGFYPDYRGIKIYGSSYCAADLEFVLLAEIDEAEIVEPILVLQDRIFQTGLLITTGMAIIAFAISKTLSKPLIKLKNAANKVANGNFDVRTNIKTTDEIGELSFAFDSMAQKLQDSLIEIKEKEDVIKKQEDILLQFSDYSENYCVCMVDIMNSTKITSRLSETQTSEFYKIFLNSIAKIIRKFDGIVVKNIGDALLFYFPVVHSEQKSTLKKCLDCCLTIAESHDEISAQLKQEKLPVFDYRISATYGIVRIAKTSTSSVNDIFGNTVNRCAKINRAAPANGFIIGQDFYTNVKILDEFMFKKIETDIVSPEHGYEGYIVQRKNSKLKLD
;
A
#
# COMPACT_ATOMS: atom_id res chain seq x y z
N MET A 1 -28.05 -44.63 29.64
CA MET A 1 -26.97 -44.76 30.64
C MET A 1 -26.41 -43.36 30.88
N THR A 2 -26.92 -42.64 31.87
CA THR A 2 -26.45 -41.28 32.21
C THR A 2 -25.15 -41.42 32.99
N ILE A 3 -24.03 -41.13 32.33
CA ILE A 3 -22.72 -41.09 32.98
C ILE A 3 -22.72 -39.91 33.95
N SER A 4 -22.94 -40.17 35.24
CA SER A 4 -22.85 -39.14 36.25
C SER A 4 -21.39 -38.97 36.67
N PHE A 5 -20.74 -37.99 36.08
CA PHE A 5 -19.42 -37.56 36.52
C PHE A 5 -19.48 -36.96 37.93
N SER A 6 -18.48 -37.24 38.75
CA SER A 6 -18.27 -36.55 40.02
C SER A 6 -18.04 -35.04 39.80
N LEU A 7 -18.32 -34.21 40.82
CA LEU A 7 -18.29 -32.75 40.73
C LEU A 7 -16.91 -32.22 40.23
N ASP A 8 -15.85 -32.84 40.72
CA ASP A 8 -14.47 -32.56 40.31
C ASP A 8 -14.26 -32.75 38.80
N LYS A 9 -14.73 -33.88 38.24
CA LYS A 9 -14.63 -34.17 36.80
C LYS A 9 -15.51 -33.25 35.98
N LYS A 10 -16.71 -32.90 36.46
CA LYS A 10 -17.57 -31.93 35.75
C LYS A 10 -16.96 -30.56 35.70
N LEU A 11 -16.33 -30.09 36.78
CA LEU A 11 -15.69 -28.77 36.83
C LEU A 11 -14.48 -28.71 35.93
N ILE A 12 -13.61 -29.74 35.95
CA ILE A 12 -12.46 -29.83 35.05
C ILE A 12 -12.93 -29.84 33.59
N LEU A 13 -13.93 -30.68 33.26
CA LEU A 13 -14.47 -30.78 31.91
C LEU A 13 -15.08 -29.45 31.44
N LEU A 14 -15.84 -28.78 32.30
CA LEU A 14 -16.45 -27.48 31.97
C LEU A 14 -15.39 -26.44 31.68
N VAL A 15 -14.37 -26.31 32.55
CA VAL A 15 -13.28 -25.33 32.35
C VAL A 15 -12.51 -25.64 31.08
N MET A 16 -12.22 -26.93 30.83
CA MET A 16 -11.52 -27.35 29.60
C MET A 16 -12.34 -27.04 28.34
N ILE A 17 -13.64 -27.39 28.35
CA ILE A 17 -14.52 -27.12 27.19
C ILE A 17 -14.60 -25.61 26.91
N VAL A 18 -14.88 -24.81 27.95
CA VAL A 18 -14.98 -23.34 27.79
C VAL A 18 -13.67 -22.75 27.29
N SER A 19 -12.53 -23.20 27.85
CA SER A 19 -11.22 -22.74 27.44
C SER A 19 -10.91 -23.11 25.98
N VAL A 20 -11.18 -24.36 25.58
CA VAL A 20 -10.95 -24.82 24.20
C VAL A 20 -11.88 -24.10 23.23
N ILE A 21 -13.15 -23.91 23.58
CA ILE A 21 -14.08 -23.16 22.71
C ILE A 21 -13.63 -21.71 22.57
N ALA A 22 -13.30 -21.02 23.66
CA ALA A 22 -12.86 -19.63 23.65
C ALA A 22 -11.57 -19.47 22.82
N LEU A 23 -10.58 -20.36 23.03
CA LEU A 23 -9.33 -20.35 22.26
C LEU A 23 -9.58 -20.66 20.78
N SER A 24 -10.46 -21.61 20.48
CA SER A 24 -10.79 -21.98 19.09
C SER A 24 -11.47 -20.81 18.34
N ILE A 25 -12.41 -20.12 19.00
CA ILE A 25 -13.08 -18.95 18.42
C ILE A 25 -12.07 -17.82 18.21
N THR A 26 -11.25 -17.53 19.21
CA THR A 26 -10.23 -16.48 19.10
C THR A 26 -9.21 -16.82 18.02
N ALA A 27 -8.74 -18.06 17.96
CA ALA A 27 -7.82 -18.53 16.93
C ALA A 27 -8.43 -18.41 15.52
N TYR A 28 -9.67 -18.84 15.35
CA TYR A 28 -10.41 -18.75 14.09
C TYR A 28 -10.59 -17.29 13.63
N LEU A 29 -11.02 -16.42 14.52
CA LEU A 29 -11.20 -15.00 14.22
C LEU A 29 -9.86 -14.31 13.89
N SER A 30 -8.82 -14.59 14.69
CA SER A 30 -7.48 -14.04 14.46
C SER A 30 -6.88 -14.52 13.14
N PHE A 31 -7.07 -15.79 12.82
CA PHE A 31 -6.61 -16.37 11.56
C PHE A 31 -7.31 -15.73 10.36
N ASN A 32 -8.65 -15.67 10.37
CA ASN A 32 -9.40 -15.07 9.27
C ASN A 32 -9.09 -13.58 9.10
N TYR A 33 -8.93 -12.86 10.20
CA TYR A 33 -8.57 -11.44 10.18
C TYR A 33 -7.15 -11.22 9.63
N ALA A 34 -6.19 -12.05 10.05
CA ALA A 34 -4.82 -11.98 9.55
C ALA A 34 -4.74 -12.34 8.06
N ASP A 35 -5.45 -13.39 7.61
CA ASP A 35 -5.54 -13.80 6.21
C ASP A 35 -6.09 -12.67 5.34
N GLN A 36 -7.19 -12.07 5.77
CA GLN A 36 -7.81 -10.97 5.03
C GLN A 36 -6.89 -9.75 4.93
N ILE A 37 -6.31 -9.32 6.06
CA ILE A 37 -5.43 -8.14 6.08
C ILE A 37 -4.16 -8.37 5.26
N LEU A 38 -3.54 -9.55 5.38
CA LEU A 38 -2.33 -9.84 4.62
C LEU A 38 -2.59 -9.85 3.12
N LYS A 39 -3.68 -10.49 2.68
CA LYS A 39 -4.08 -10.48 1.27
C LYS A 39 -4.41 -9.08 0.76
N GLU A 40 -5.13 -8.29 1.54
CA GLU A 40 -5.47 -6.91 1.19
C GLU A 40 -4.21 -6.03 1.11
N ARG A 41 -3.33 -6.10 2.10
CA ARG A 41 -2.07 -5.34 2.10
C ARG A 41 -1.15 -5.71 0.94
N GLN A 42 -0.98 -7.01 0.68
CA GLN A 42 -0.18 -7.47 -0.45
C GLN A 42 -0.81 -7.04 -1.77
N GLY A 43 -2.14 -7.09 -1.85
CA GLY A 43 -2.87 -6.59 -3.01
C GLY A 43 -2.66 -5.10 -3.25
N GLU A 44 -2.79 -4.27 -2.23
CA GLU A 44 -2.54 -2.83 -2.32
C GLU A 44 -1.07 -2.52 -2.68
N GLN A 45 -0.14 -3.29 -2.12
CA GLN A 45 1.29 -3.14 -2.41
C GLN A 45 1.61 -3.47 -3.86
N LEU A 46 1.17 -4.62 -4.37
CA LEU A 46 1.38 -5.02 -5.76
C LEU A 46 0.67 -4.09 -6.75
N PHE A 47 -0.53 -3.63 -6.40
CA PHE A 47 -1.23 -2.62 -7.18
C PHE A 47 -0.41 -1.33 -7.25
N GLY A 48 0.12 -0.86 -6.13
CA GLY A 48 1.00 0.31 -6.08
C GLY A 48 2.26 0.13 -6.94
N GLU A 49 2.92 -1.05 -6.84
CA GLU A 49 4.10 -1.39 -7.62
C GLU A 49 3.81 -1.45 -9.13
N SER A 50 2.74 -2.14 -9.52
CA SER A 50 2.35 -2.24 -10.94
C SER A 50 2.01 -0.86 -11.52
N ARG A 51 1.32 -0.02 -10.73
CA ARG A 51 0.90 1.32 -11.14
C ARG A 51 2.09 2.27 -11.30
N VAL A 52 2.94 2.36 -10.28
CA VAL A 52 4.11 3.26 -10.31
C VAL A 52 5.05 2.90 -11.46
N ARG A 53 5.34 1.61 -11.63
CA ARG A 53 6.22 1.15 -12.72
C ARG A 53 5.55 1.27 -14.08
N GLY A 54 4.26 0.95 -14.16
CA GLY A 54 3.47 1.08 -15.37
C GLY A 54 3.40 2.53 -15.85
N ASP A 55 3.07 3.47 -14.98
CA ASP A 55 3.05 4.90 -15.28
C ASP A 55 4.44 5.42 -15.68
N THR A 56 5.49 4.92 -15.00
CA THR A 56 6.88 5.27 -15.34
C THR A 56 7.26 4.79 -16.74
N LEU A 57 6.89 3.55 -17.08
CA LEU A 57 7.14 2.99 -18.42
C LEU A 57 6.30 3.69 -19.49
N ARG A 58 5.03 3.96 -19.22
CA ARG A 58 4.16 4.75 -20.10
C ARG A 58 4.78 6.10 -20.39
N PHE A 59 5.15 6.84 -19.36
CA PHE A 59 5.81 8.14 -19.50
C PHE A 59 7.11 8.03 -20.31
N LEU A 60 7.92 7.00 -20.04
CA LEU A 60 9.14 6.74 -20.81
C LEU A 60 8.83 6.52 -22.29
N PHE A 61 7.86 5.67 -22.62
CA PHE A 61 7.51 5.35 -24.00
C PHE A 61 6.90 6.55 -24.73
N GLU A 62 5.98 7.25 -24.11
CA GLU A 62 5.41 8.49 -24.66
C GLU A 62 6.49 9.54 -24.88
N SER A 63 7.40 9.71 -23.93
CA SER A 63 8.56 10.60 -24.08
C SER A 63 9.45 10.19 -25.26
N ARG A 64 9.69 8.89 -25.45
CA ARG A 64 10.49 8.39 -26.59
C ARG A 64 9.79 8.59 -27.92
N ILE A 65 8.48 8.40 -27.96
CA ILE A 65 7.66 8.70 -29.14
C ILE A 65 7.77 10.20 -29.48
N GLU A 66 7.60 11.09 -28.50
CA GLU A 66 7.70 12.53 -28.75
C GLU A 66 9.10 12.96 -29.21
N GLN A 67 10.15 12.40 -28.61
CA GLN A 67 11.52 12.64 -29.08
C GLN A 67 11.72 12.18 -30.52
N ASN A 68 11.17 11.03 -30.89
CA ASN A 68 11.27 10.54 -32.26
C ASN A 68 10.45 11.38 -33.24
N LYS A 69 9.29 11.90 -32.82
CA LYS A 69 8.48 12.84 -33.57
C LYS A 69 9.21 14.18 -33.80
N ILE A 70 9.94 14.67 -32.79
CA ILE A 70 10.76 15.89 -32.95
C ILE A 70 11.79 15.68 -34.08
N LEU A 71 12.47 14.53 -34.06
CA LEU A 71 13.38 14.16 -35.18
C LEU A 71 12.63 14.04 -36.50
N ALA A 72 11.51 13.37 -36.55
CA ALA A 72 10.70 13.20 -37.76
C ALA A 72 10.20 14.54 -38.32
N ASN A 73 10.01 15.53 -37.45
CA ASN A 73 9.56 16.88 -37.82
C ASN A 73 10.72 17.88 -38.09
N ASP A 74 11.97 17.44 -37.94
CA ASP A 74 13.11 18.28 -38.23
C ASP A 74 13.06 18.76 -39.69
N PRO A 75 13.15 20.07 -39.97
CA PRO A 75 13.04 20.61 -41.31
C PRO A 75 14.06 20.04 -42.28
N MET A 76 15.30 19.80 -41.84
CA MET A 76 16.36 19.23 -42.67
C MET A 76 16.05 17.77 -43.02
N ILE A 77 15.54 16.98 -42.08
CA ILE A 77 15.15 15.60 -42.34
C ILE A 77 13.98 15.54 -43.33
N ARG A 78 13.00 16.42 -43.19
CA ARG A 78 11.83 16.47 -44.08
C ARG A 78 12.22 16.86 -45.52
N ILE A 79 13.07 17.85 -45.66
CA ILE A 79 13.61 18.26 -46.97
C ILE A 79 14.39 17.10 -47.59
N LEU A 80 15.32 16.51 -46.83
CA LEU A 80 16.15 15.39 -47.28
C LEU A 80 15.32 14.19 -47.76
N VAL A 81 14.30 13.81 -46.98
CA VAL A 81 13.41 12.69 -47.36
C VAL A 81 12.62 13.01 -48.60
N THR A 82 12.17 14.25 -48.76
CA THR A 82 11.46 14.70 -49.96
C THR A 82 12.36 14.62 -51.19
N GLU A 83 13.58 15.12 -51.08
CA GLU A 83 14.57 15.10 -52.16
C GLU A 83 14.98 13.69 -52.55
N LEU A 84 15.37 12.85 -51.60
CA LEU A 84 15.79 11.48 -51.86
C LEU A 84 14.67 10.57 -52.40
N ASN A 85 13.41 10.83 -52.02
CA ASN A 85 12.25 10.09 -52.59
C ASN A 85 12.03 10.41 -54.08
N GLN A 86 12.43 11.59 -54.53
CA GLN A 86 12.28 12.04 -55.91
C GLN A 86 13.54 11.76 -56.77
N THR A 87 14.65 11.37 -56.14
CA THR A 87 15.92 11.12 -56.79
C THR A 87 15.89 9.80 -57.58
N PRO A 88 16.28 9.80 -58.86
CA PRO A 88 16.44 8.59 -59.65
C PRO A 88 17.48 7.64 -59.08
N ASP A 89 17.35 6.33 -59.36
CA ASP A 89 18.19 5.29 -58.75
C ASP A 89 19.68 5.40 -59.08
N ASP A 90 20.01 5.92 -60.24
CA ASP A 90 21.38 6.14 -60.72
C ASP A 90 22.11 7.29 -59.97
N GLU A 91 21.41 8.29 -59.52
CA GLU A 91 21.97 9.42 -58.76
C GLU A 91 21.82 9.23 -57.22
N PHE A 92 20.98 8.32 -56.81
CA PHE A 92 20.57 8.15 -55.42
C PHE A 92 21.76 7.94 -54.45
N GLU A 93 22.65 6.99 -54.73
CA GLU A 93 23.77 6.69 -53.81
C GLU A 93 24.77 7.87 -53.70
N LYS A 94 24.92 8.69 -54.74
CA LYS A 94 25.77 9.88 -54.69
C LYS A 94 25.17 10.96 -53.78
N ILE A 95 23.92 11.30 -53.99
CA ILE A 95 23.21 12.33 -53.21
C ILE A 95 23.08 11.86 -51.75
N LYS A 96 22.78 10.59 -51.50
CA LYS A 96 22.72 9.98 -50.17
C LYS A 96 24.05 10.11 -49.41
N GLU A 97 25.20 9.90 -50.07
CA GLU A 97 26.50 10.04 -49.40
C GLU A 97 26.89 11.51 -49.17
N GLU A 98 26.52 12.43 -50.07
CA GLU A 98 26.71 13.87 -49.88
C GLU A 98 25.88 14.41 -48.69
N THR A 99 24.63 14.00 -48.57
CA THR A 99 23.70 14.43 -47.51
C THR A 99 23.95 13.75 -46.17
N ARG A 100 24.62 12.59 -46.17
CA ARG A 100 24.93 11.80 -44.98
C ARG A 100 25.63 12.61 -43.88
N LYS A 101 26.60 13.46 -44.23
CA LYS A 101 27.34 14.28 -43.25
C LYS A 101 26.43 15.29 -42.56
N GLY A 102 25.57 15.97 -43.31
CA GLY A 102 24.60 16.91 -42.76
C GLY A 102 23.61 16.22 -41.78
N PHE A 103 23.10 15.06 -42.17
CA PHE A 103 22.21 14.28 -41.33
C PHE A 103 22.90 13.78 -40.04
N LEU A 104 24.13 13.26 -40.15
CA LEU A 104 24.92 12.85 -38.96
C LEU A 104 25.09 14.02 -37.99
N THR A 105 25.37 15.21 -38.50
CA THR A 105 25.50 16.43 -37.67
C THR A 105 24.17 16.75 -36.96
N GLN A 106 23.02 16.62 -37.63
CA GLN A 106 21.71 16.87 -37.03
C GLN A 106 21.36 15.83 -35.95
N VAL A 107 21.59 14.55 -36.21
CA VAL A 107 21.35 13.49 -35.21
C VAL A 107 22.28 13.65 -34.01
N GLN A 108 23.55 14.01 -34.23
CA GLN A 108 24.49 14.29 -33.15
C GLN A 108 24.07 15.52 -32.34
N ALA A 109 23.71 16.63 -33.01
CA ALA A 109 23.20 17.83 -32.34
C ALA A 109 21.93 17.52 -31.53
N PHE A 110 21.04 16.68 -32.06
CA PHE A 110 19.86 16.21 -31.33
C PHE A 110 20.24 15.33 -30.12
N GLN A 111 21.20 14.42 -30.27
CA GLN A 111 21.72 13.62 -29.17
C GLN A 111 22.36 14.48 -28.07
N GLU A 112 23.07 15.54 -28.43
CA GLU A 112 23.63 16.49 -27.48
C GLU A 112 22.57 17.35 -26.80
N LEU A 113 21.56 17.82 -27.55
CA LEU A 113 20.47 18.66 -27.04
C LEU A 113 19.56 17.92 -26.05
N VAL A 114 19.26 16.64 -26.32
CA VAL A 114 18.36 15.84 -25.53
C VAL A 114 19.12 15.04 -24.46
N GLY A 115 20.46 15.10 -24.51
CA GLY A 115 21.38 14.49 -23.55
C GLY A 115 21.72 13.02 -23.84
N PHE A 116 22.93 12.63 -23.45
CA PHE A 116 23.50 11.28 -23.61
C PHE A 116 22.64 10.14 -22.98
N SER A 117 21.64 10.49 -22.20
CA SER A 117 20.75 9.53 -21.53
C SER A 117 19.77 8.80 -22.46
N ILE A 118 19.60 9.22 -23.71
CA ILE A 118 18.59 8.67 -24.63
C ILE A 118 19.01 7.34 -25.23
N GLY A 119 20.32 7.11 -25.40
CA GLY A 119 20.85 5.81 -25.82
C GLY A 119 20.44 5.37 -27.22
N PHE A 120 20.31 6.29 -28.20
CA PHE A 120 20.17 5.91 -29.61
C PHE A 120 21.35 5.05 -30.04
N GLU A 121 21.09 3.87 -30.55
CA GLU A 121 22.12 3.00 -31.14
C GLU A 121 22.08 2.99 -32.66
N ASP A 122 20.89 3.12 -33.23
CA ASP A 122 20.68 3.19 -34.66
C ASP A 122 19.45 4.07 -34.96
N VAL A 123 19.52 4.81 -36.05
CA VAL A 123 18.40 5.55 -36.63
C VAL A 123 18.34 5.23 -38.09
N LYS A 124 17.20 4.78 -38.58
CA LYS A 124 16.93 4.53 -39.99
C LYS A 124 15.84 5.47 -40.47
N ILE A 125 16.07 6.09 -41.62
CA ILE A 125 15.04 6.81 -42.36
C ILE A 125 14.71 6.02 -43.60
N ILE A 126 13.44 5.83 -43.84
CA ILE A 126 12.90 5.02 -44.90
C ILE A 126 11.91 5.90 -45.67
N GLY A 127 12.08 5.97 -46.98
CA GLY A 127 11.16 6.69 -47.85
C GLY A 127 9.80 6.00 -47.96
N SER A 128 8.81 6.70 -48.52
CA SER A 128 7.45 6.16 -48.71
C SER A 128 7.39 4.89 -49.57
N ASN A 129 8.38 4.69 -50.43
CA ASN A 129 8.56 3.50 -51.27
C ASN A 129 9.26 2.33 -50.54
N GLY A 130 9.57 2.46 -49.25
CA GLY A 130 10.27 1.46 -48.45
C GLY A 130 11.80 1.45 -48.63
N LYS A 131 12.36 2.31 -49.45
CA LYS A 131 13.82 2.42 -49.69
C LYS A 131 14.50 3.04 -48.47
N ILE A 132 15.62 2.46 -48.01
CA ILE A 132 16.39 2.97 -46.88
C ILE A 132 17.18 4.18 -47.38
N LEU A 133 16.74 5.37 -46.96
CA LEU A 133 17.38 6.65 -47.34
C LEU A 133 18.61 6.90 -46.49
N PHE A 134 18.55 6.57 -45.19
CA PHE A 134 19.65 6.80 -44.27
C PHE A 134 19.67 5.74 -43.15
N THR A 135 20.86 5.45 -42.63
CA THR A 135 21.05 4.65 -41.39
C THR A 135 22.34 5.09 -40.68
N LEU A 136 22.30 5.16 -39.35
CA LEU A 136 23.50 5.29 -38.50
C LEU A 136 24.23 3.97 -38.35
N GLY A 137 23.54 2.85 -38.38
CA GLY A 137 24.07 1.51 -38.21
C GLY A 137 24.52 0.87 -39.53
N ARG A 138 24.79 -0.44 -39.51
CA ARG A 138 25.11 -1.21 -40.71
C ARG A 138 23.87 -1.35 -41.60
N VAL A 139 24.02 -1.14 -42.87
CA VAL A 139 22.96 -1.36 -43.86
C VAL A 139 22.75 -2.86 -44.01
N THR A 140 21.56 -3.35 -43.66
CA THR A 140 21.12 -4.70 -43.93
C THR A 140 19.89 -4.64 -44.85
N GLY A 141 20.09 -4.90 -46.13
CA GLY A 141 19.02 -4.83 -47.14
C GLY A 141 18.87 -3.45 -47.79
N THR A 142 18.17 -3.41 -48.94
CA THR A 142 17.96 -2.18 -49.74
C THR A 142 16.56 -1.61 -49.61
N SER A 143 15.57 -2.43 -49.18
CA SER A 143 14.17 -2.02 -49.06
C SER A 143 13.48 -2.73 -47.89
N LEU A 144 12.59 -2.01 -47.23
CA LEU A 144 11.77 -2.46 -46.10
C LEU A 144 10.27 -2.36 -46.42
N VAL A 145 9.88 -2.37 -47.67
CA VAL A 145 8.48 -2.21 -48.10
C VAL A 145 7.53 -3.24 -47.47
N ASP A 146 8.02 -4.45 -47.23
CA ASP A 146 7.25 -5.54 -46.60
C ASP A 146 7.43 -5.64 -45.09
N ASP A 147 8.28 -4.82 -44.50
CA ASP A 147 8.51 -4.82 -43.06
C ASP A 147 7.24 -4.35 -42.30
N PRO A 148 6.74 -5.12 -41.31
CA PRO A 148 5.57 -4.76 -40.53
C PRO A 148 5.74 -3.41 -39.76
N LEU A 149 6.94 -3.12 -39.26
CA LEU A 149 7.24 -1.87 -38.57
C LEU A 149 7.11 -0.68 -39.50
N PHE A 150 7.61 -0.80 -40.73
CA PHE A 150 7.48 0.25 -41.75
C PHE A 150 6.01 0.49 -42.09
N LYS A 151 5.24 -0.57 -42.41
CA LYS A 151 3.82 -0.44 -42.79
C LYS A 151 2.99 0.21 -41.66
N LYS A 152 3.19 -0.23 -40.41
CA LYS A 152 2.54 0.35 -39.24
C LYS A 152 3.02 1.78 -38.96
N GLY A 153 4.30 2.05 -39.19
CA GLY A 153 4.93 3.36 -39.03
C GLY A 153 4.41 4.45 -39.95
N LEU A 154 3.90 4.06 -41.14
CA LEU A 154 3.23 5.01 -42.04
C LEU A 154 1.88 5.48 -41.48
N THR A 155 1.26 4.76 -40.52
CA THR A 155 -0.07 5.11 -40.01
C THR A 155 -0.03 5.83 -38.67
N LYS A 156 0.89 5.47 -37.79
CA LYS A 156 1.00 6.04 -36.43
C LYS A 156 2.44 5.94 -35.88
N SER A 157 2.74 6.80 -34.92
CA SER A 157 3.93 6.62 -34.08
C SER A 157 3.66 5.57 -33.01
N PHE A 158 4.65 4.71 -32.73
CA PHE A 158 4.55 3.67 -31.72
C PHE A 158 5.92 3.23 -31.20
N VAL A 159 5.90 2.51 -30.11
CA VAL A 159 7.05 1.76 -29.56
C VAL A 159 6.84 0.28 -29.82
N ASP A 160 7.92 -0.42 -30.14
CA ASP A 160 7.96 -1.86 -30.27
C ASP A 160 9.31 -2.38 -29.74
N PHE A 161 9.49 -3.68 -29.73
CA PHE A 161 10.72 -4.34 -29.28
C PHE A 161 11.18 -5.37 -30.28
N GLU A 162 12.49 -5.44 -30.52
CA GLU A 162 13.07 -6.49 -31.36
C GLU A 162 14.02 -7.37 -30.55
N PRO A 163 14.04 -8.69 -30.81
CA PRO A 163 14.99 -9.60 -30.19
C PRO A 163 16.41 -9.34 -30.67
N THR A 164 17.37 -9.47 -29.77
CA THR A 164 18.80 -9.44 -30.09
C THR A 164 19.50 -10.66 -29.49
N PRO A 165 20.70 -11.01 -29.93
CA PRO A 165 21.45 -12.14 -29.34
C PRO A 165 21.68 -12.00 -27.82
N THR A 166 21.63 -10.79 -27.28
CA THR A 166 21.91 -10.47 -25.88
C THR A 166 20.69 -9.90 -25.12
N GLY A 167 19.48 -10.09 -25.64
CA GLY A 167 18.25 -9.60 -25.02
C GLY A 167 17.29 -8.92 -26.01
N LYS A 168 16.99 -7.65 -25.81
CA LYS A 168 16.05 -6.86 -26.63
C LYS A 168 16.55 -5.46 -26.87
N LYS A 169 16.04 -4.84 -27.92
CA LYS A 169 16.13 -3.39 -28.16
C LYS A 169 14.75 -2.79 -28.28
N MET A 170 14.61 -1.57 -27.81
CA MET A 170 13.41 -0.78 -28.00
C MET A 170 13.48 -0.10 -29.37
N ILE A 171 12.41 -0.19 -30.12
CA ILE A 171 12.23 0.47 -31.39
C ILE A 171 11.18 1.55 -31.24
N VAL A 172 11.46 2.74 -31.71
CA VAL A 172 10.50 3.83 -31.78
C VAL A 172 10.33 4.22 -33.24
N VAL A 173 9.10 4.20 -33.67
CA VAL A 173 8.74 4.46 -35.08
C VAL A 173 7.85 5.69 -35.15
N SER A 174 8.11 6.56 -36.10
CA SER A 174 7.26 7.73 -36.37
C SER A 174 7.18 8.05 -37.86
N PRO A 175 6.00 8.42 -38.36
CA PRO A 175 5.87 8.89 -39.76
C PRO A 175 6.56 10.24 -39.94
N ILE A 176 7.09 10.46 -41.13
CA ILE A 176 7.66 11.72 -41.57
C ILE A 176 6.71 12.33 -42.61
N PHE A 177 6.28 13.56 -42.36
CA PHE A 177 5.40 14.30 -43.28
C PHE A 177 6.16 15.39 -44.03
N SER A 178 5.69 15.75 -45.19
CA SER A 178 6.26 16.88 -45.94
C SER A 178 6.15 18.19 -45.14
N GLN A 179 7.02 19.17 -45.47
CA GLN A 179 7.00 20.46 -44.80
C GLN A 179 5.68 21.22 -45.03
N ASP A 180 5.05 21.03 -46.20
CA ASP A 180 3.79 21.65 -46.59
C ASP A 180 2.58 20.76 -46.34
N SER A 181 2.74 19.62 -45.64
CA SER A 181 1.65 18.65 -45.40
C SER A 181 0.54 19.22 -44.55
N LYS A 182 -0.70 18.91 -44.93
CA LYS A 182 -1.92 19.21 -44.21
C LYS A 182 -2.36 17.99 -43.41
N ILE A 183 -3.27 18.20 -42.46
CA ILE A 183 -3.88 17.09 -41.69
C ILE A 183 -4.61 16.17 -42.66
N GLY A 184 -4.16 14.90 -42.72
CA GLY A 184 -4.73 13.86 -43.60
C GLY A 184 -3.88 13.52 -44.82
N ASP A 185 -2.76 14.21 -45.05
CA ASP A 185 -1.82 13.85 -46.11
C ASP A 185 -1.05 12.56 -45.73
N ASP A 186 -0.65 11.82 -46.74
CA ASP A 186 0.17 10.62 -46.56
C ASP A 186 1.61 10.97 -46.14
N PRO A 187 2.24 10.20 -45.29
CA PRO A 187 3.62 10.43 -44.88
C PRO A 187 4.57 10.15 -46.05
N ILE A 188 5.61 10.95 -46.13
CA ILE A 188 6.68 10.83 -47.14
C ILE A 188 7.74 9.79 -46.74
N GLY A 189 7.66 9.26 -45.53
CA GLY A 189 8.59 8.25 -45.02
C GLY A 189 8.36 7.91 -43.57
N VAL A 190 9.24 7.11 -43.05
CA VAL A 190 9.22 6.66 -41.66
C VAL A 190 10.62 6.78 -41.05
N ILE A 191 10.70 7.25 -39.82
CA ILE A 191 11.91 7.18 -39.00
C ILE A 191 11.77 6.03 -37.99
N ILE A 192 12.77 5.15 -37.96
CA ILE A 192 12.88 4.03 -37.05
C ILE A 192 14.13 4.22 -36.20
N SER A 193 13.96 4.45 -34.93
CA SER A 193 15.06 4.63 -33.99
C SER A 193 15.15 3.41 -33.05
N ARG A 194 16.37 2.88 -32.91
CA ARG A 194 16.68 1.78 -31.97
C ARG A 194 17.39 2.32 -30.76
N MET A 195 16.92 1.94 -29.59
CA MET A 195 17.39 2.44 -28.30
C MET A 195 17.70 1.30 -27.34
N ARG A 196 18.58 1.57 -26.38
CA ARG A 196 18.89 0.63 -25.29
C ARG A 196 17.72 0.52 -24.32
N THR A 197 17.56 -0.67 -23.75
CA THR A 197 16.50 -0.96 -22.78
C THR A 197 16.95 -0.89 -21.33
N ALA A 198 18.20 -0.49 -21.06
CA ALA A 198 18.78 -0.52 -19.72
C ALA A 198 17.93 0.21 -18.65
N THR A 199 17.30 1.32 -19.02
CA THR A 199 16.38 2.05 -18.11
C THR A 199 15.11 1.24 -17.84
N ILE A 200 14.55 0.61 -18.87
CA ILE A 200 13.38 -0.28 -18.75
C ILE A 200 13.73 -1.45 -17.85
N ASP A 201 14.84 -2.10 -18.13
CA ASP A 201 15.30 -3.27 -17.37
C ASP A 201 15.58 -2.90 -15.90
N SER A 202 16.16 -1.72 -15.64
CA SER A 202 16.37 -1.24 -14.27
C SER A 202 15.06 -1.00 -13.50
N ILE A 203 13.99 -0.57 -14.17
CA ILE A 203 12.66 -0.39 -13.56
C ILE A 203 12.04 -1.76 -13.24
N LEU A 204 12.15 -2.71 -14.16
CA LEU A 204 11.53 -4.03 -14.04
C LEU A 204 12.29 -4.94 -13.07
N LEU A 205 13.63 -4.92 -13.09
CA LEU A 205 14.48 -5.76 -12.25
C LEU A 205 14.62 -5.26 -10.81
N ASN A 206 14.13 -4.06 -10.50
CA ASN A 206 14.14 -3.57 -9.12
C ASN A 206 13.22 -4.42 -8.26
N ARG A 207 13.79 -5.08 -7.25
CA ARG A 207 13.09 -6.02 -6.35
C ARG A 207 12.51 -5.37 -5.10
N SER A 208 12.70 -4.07 -4.94
CA SER A 208 12.19 -3.35 -3.76
C SER A 208 10.68 -3.53 -3.65
N GLY A 209 10.21 -3.97 -2.51
CA GLY A 209 8.79 -4.14 -2.24
C GLY A 209 8.14 -5.42 -2.80
N LEU A 210 8.88 -6.32 -3.45
CA LEU A 210 8.32 -7.50 -4.12
C LEU A 210 8.49 -8.82 -3.33
N GLY A 211 9.10 -8.80 -2.14
CA GLY A 211 9.36 -10.01 -1.38
C GLY A 211 10.40 -10.93 -2.03
N GLU A 212 10.34 -12.22 -1.70
CA GLU A 212 11.30 -13.22 -2.19
C GLU A 212 10.90 -13.82 -3.53
N THR A 213 9.62 -14.07 -3.78
CA THR A 213 9.12 -14.66 -5.02
C THR A 213 8.52 -13.63 -5.97
N GLY A 214 8.42 -12.37 -5.53
CA GLY A 214 7.80 -11.33 -6.33
C GLY A 214 8.58 -11.01 -7.61
N GLU A 215 7.86 -10.87 -8.71
CA GLU A 215 8.37 -10.59 -10.03
C GLU A 215 7.55 -9.48 -10.70
N VAL A 216 8.24 -8.62 -11.45
CA VAL A 216 7.58 -7.67 -12.36
C VAL A 216 8.11 -7.85 -13.75
N TYR A 217 7.22 -8.08 -14.69
CA TYR A 217 7.58 -8.31 -16.08
C TYR A 217 6.56 -7.72 -17.05
N MET A 218 6.99 -7.52 -18.27
CA MET A 218 6.22 -6.89 -19.33
C MET A 218 5.89 -7.91 -20.43
N VAL A 219 4.67 -7.86 -20.97
CA VAL A 219 4.17 -8.75 -22.02
C VAL A 219 3.58 -7.92 -23.14
N ASN A 220 3.83 -8.31 -24.39
CA ASN A 220 3.27 -7.65 -25.57
C ASN A 220 1.89 -8.21 -25.97
N ASP A 221 1.28 -7.60 -26.98
CA ASP A 221 -0.01 -8.01 -27.57
C ASP A 221 0.02 -9.39 -28.22
N GLY A 222 1.20 -9.90 -28.60
CA GLY A 222 1.43 -11.28 -29.03
C GLY A 222 1.49 -12.28 -27.88
N PHE A 223 1.25 -11.85 -26.64
CA PHE A 223 1.37 -12.66 -25.42
C PHE A 223 2.79 -13.17 -25.14
N LEU A 224 3.81 -12.49 -25.64
CA LEU A 224 5.21 -12.85 -25.41
C LEU A 224 5.83 -11.95 -24.35
N MET A 225 6.60 -12.55 -23.48
CA MET A 225 7.33 -11.83 -22.43
C MET A 225 8.41 -10.94 -23.07
N LEU A 226 8.45 -9.66 -22.66
CA LEU A 226 9.39 -8.66 -23.16
C LEU A 226 10.51 -8.33 -22.18
N SER A 227 10.48 -8.88 -20.97
CA SER A 227 11.50 -8.66 -19.95
C SER A 227 12.12 -9.97 -19.51
N GLU A 228 13.21 -9.89 -18.76
CA GLU A 228 13.77 -11.06 -18.09
C GLU A 228 12.80 -11.59 -17.04
N SER A 229 12.84 -12.88 -16.79
CA SER A 229 12.18 -13.52 -15.67
C SER A 229 13.16 -13.79 -14.53
N ARG A 230 12.63 -13.77 -13.33
CA ARG A 230 13.35 -14.18 -12.13
C ARG A 230 13.59 -15.70 -12.08
N PHE A 231 12.72 -16.48 -12.70
CA PHE A 231 12.61 -17.91 -12.50
C PHE A 231 13.04 -18.73 -13.70
N ILE A 232 13.02 -18.15 -14.88
CA ILE A 232 13.34 -18.84 -16.12
C ILE A 232 14.30 -17.97 -16.94
N ASP A 233 15.39 -18.56 -17.36
CA ASP A 233 16.35 -17.88 -18.23
C ASP A 233 15.87 -17.84 -19.68
N ASP A 234 16.34 -16.86 -20.45
CA ASP A 234 16.15 -16.75 -21.90
C ASP A 234 14.68 -16.74 -22.34
N VAL A 235 13.84 -15.99 -21.61
CA VAL A 235 12.38 -15.91 -21.81
C VAL A 235 11.95 -14.84 -22.80
N ILE A 236 12.80 -13.84 -23.08
CA ILE A 236 12.44 -12.67 -23.87
C ILE A 236 12.06 -13.11 -25.30
N PHE A 237 10.84 -12.77 -25.73
CA PHE A 237 10.17 -13.18 -26.97
C PHE A 237 9.96 -14.70 -27.15
N LYS A 238 10.25 -15.52 -26.13
CA LYS A 238 10.11 -16.97 -26.19
C LYS A 238 9.02 -17.48 -25.26
N GLN A 239 8.96 -16.91 -24.05
CA GLN A 239 7.95 -17.33 -23.09
C GLN A 239 6.59 -16.74 -23.44
N LYS A 240 5.62 -17.62 -23.66
CA LYS A 240 4.22 -17.23 -23.85
C LYS A 240 3.54 -17.06 -22.49
N VAL A 241 2.89 -15.91 -22.31
CA VAL A 241 2.16 -15.55 -21.09
C VAL A 241 0.69 -15.37 -21.45
N ASN A 242 -0.08 -16.45 -21.32
CA ASN A 242 -1.51 -16.45 -21.65
C ASN A 242 -2.35 -16.45 -20.35
N THR A 243 -2.07 -15.52 -19.45
CA THR A 243 -2.75 -15.39 -18.17
C THR A 243 -3.99 -14.49 -18.25
N ILE A 244 -4.85 -14.55 -17.22
CA ILE A 244 -6.08 -13.76 -17.16
C ILE A 244 -5.83 -12.25 -17.35
N PRO A 245 -4.86 -11.61 -16.65
CA PRO A 245 -4.61 -10.18 -16.82
C PRO A 245 -4.19 -9.81 -18.26
N VAL A 246 -3.33 -10.63 -18.89
CA VAL A 246 -2.88 -10.37 -20.27
C VAL A 246 -4.06 -10.42 -21.24
N GLN A 247 -4.92 -11.44 -21.09
CA GLN A 247 -6.12 -11.56 -21.92
C GLN A 247 -7.09 -10.40 -21.73
N LYS A 248 -7.33 -9.98 -20.49
CA LYS A 248 -8.24 -8.85 -20.18
C LYS A 248 -7.70 -7.55 -20.76
N CYS A 249 -6.41 -7.28 -20.56
CA CYS A 249 -5.81 -6.06 -21.10
C CYS A 249 -6.01 -5.94 -22.61
N PHE A 250 -5.61 -6.94 -23.38
CA PHE A 250 -5.66 -6.84 -24.84
C PHE A 250 -7.05 -7.07 -25.46
N ARG A 251 -8.01 -7.65 -24.72
CA ARG A 251 -9.39 -7.83 -25.20
C ARG A 251 -10.33 -6.68 -24.82
N SER A 252 -10.21 -6.18 -23.60
CA SER A 252 -11.16 -5.20 -23.03
C SER A 252 -10.51 -3.95 -22.47
N GLY A 253 -9.17 -3.85 -22.46
CA GLY A 253 -8.47 -2.72 -21.85
C GLY A 253 -8.53 -2.69 -20.32
N GLU A 254 -8.93 -3.80 -19.69
CA GLU A 254 -9.14 -3.89 -18.25
C GLU A 254 -7.89 -4.38 -17.52
N GLU A 255 -7.60 -3.75 -16.39
CA GLU A 255 -6.62 -4.24 -15.41
C GLU A 255 -7.22 -5.37 -14.57
N HIS A 256 -6.37 -6.23 -14.03
CA HIS A 256 -6.78 -7.34 -13.18
C HIS A 256 -5.93 -7.41 -11.92
N ASN A 257 -6.61 -7.52 -10.77
CA ASN A 257 -5.99 -7.74 -9.48
C ASN A 257 -6.61 -8.99 -8.85
N GLY A 258 -5.79 -9.94 -8.41
CA GLY A 258 -6.30 -11.14 -7.76
C GLY A 258 -5.44 -12.38 -7.96
N PHE A 259 -6.00 -13.52 -7.56
CA PHE A 259 -5.32 -14.81 -7.68
C PHE A 259 -5.56 -15.44 -9.05
N TYR A 260 -4.48 -15.90 -9.69
CA TYR A 260 -4.52 -16.66 -10.93
C TYR A 260 -3.24 -17.48 -11.08
N PRO A 261 -3.21 -18.51 -11.94
CA PRO A 261 -1.97 -19.18 -12.29
C PRO A 261 -1.14 -18.31 -13.24
N ASP A 262 0.14 -18.17 -12.95
CA ASP A 262 1.09 -17.45 -13.79
C ASP A 262 1.52 -18.26 -15.03
N TYR A 263 2.52 -17.77 -15.76
CA TYR A 263 3.09 -18.43 -16.93
C TYR A 263 3.83 -19.74 -16.60
N ARG A 264 4.20 -19.97 -15.32
CA ARG A 264 4.78 -21.23 -14.80
C ARG A 264 3.70 -22.22 -14.40
N GLY A 265 2.42 -21.80 -14.33
CA GLY A 265 1.31 -22.56 -13.77
C GLY A 265 1.26 -22.54 -12.24
N ILE A 266 2.06 -21.69 -11.58
CA ILE A 266 2.06 -21.51 -10.13
C ILE A 266 0.95 -20.53 -9.77
N LYS A 267 0.20 -20.83 -8.73
CA LYS A 267 -0.83 -19.92 -8.21
C LYS A 267 -0.17 -18.73 -7.52
N ILE A 268 -0.46 -17.55 -8.01
CA ILE A 268 0.09 -16.27 -7.55
C ILE A 268 -1.04 -15.30 -7.21
N TYR A 269 -0.71 -14.26 -6.48
CA TYR A 269 -1.48 -13.03 -6.46
C TYR A 269 -0.79 -12.00 -7.33
N GLY A 270 -1.51 -11.41 -8.27
CA GLY A 270 -0.94 -10.48 -9.20
C GLY A 270 -1.80 -9.25 -9.41
N SER A 271 -1.13 -8.18 -9.80
CA SER A 271 -1.72 -6.93 -10.26
C SER A 271 -1.16 -6.57 -11.63
N SER A 272 -2.02 -6.13 -12.53
CA SER A 272 -1.63 -5.70 -13.86
C SER A 272 -1.82 -4.21 -14.07
N TYR A 273 -0.94 -3.63 -14.87
CA TYR A 273 -1.09 -2.31 -15.47
C TYR A 273 -1.27 -2.47 -16.97
N CYS A 274 -2.42 -2.08 -17.48
CA CYS A 274 -2.76 -2.23 -18.88
C CYS A 274 -2.45 -0.97 -19.69
N ALA A 275 -1.57 -1.10 -20.69
CA ALA A 275 -1.28 -0.08 -21.68
C ALA A 275 -1.51 -0.64 -23.10
N ALA A 276 -2.73 -1.07 -23.37
CA ALA A 276 -3.11 -1.67 -24.65
C ALA A 276 -2.89 -0.73 -25.86
N ASP A 277 -2.99 0.58 -25.64
CA ASP A 277 -2.68 1.62 -26.62
C ASP A 277 -1.19 1.67 -27.01
N LEU A 278 -0.31 1.28 -26.07
CA LEU A 278 1.14 1.13 -26.28
C LEU A 278 1.56 -0.35 -26.49
N GLU A 279 0.58 -1.24 -26.63
CA GLU A 279 0.75 -2.67 -26.94
C GLU A 279 1.55 -3.45 -25.90
N PHE A 280 1.46 -3.05 -24.61
CA PHE A 280 2.02 -3.82 -23.52
C PHE A 280 1.11 -3.90 -22.30
N VAL A 281 1.32 -4.92 -21.51
CA VAL A 281 0.80 -5.06 -20.15
C VAL A 281 1.96 -5.35 -19.20
N LEU A 282 1.97 -4.69 -18.06
CA LEU A 282 2.90 -4.95 -16.97
C LEU A 282 2.19 -5.79 -15.91
N LEU A 283 2.85 -6.84 -15.44
CA LEU A 283 2.37 -7.68 -14.36
C LEU A 283 3.33 -7.59 -13.18
N ALA A 284 2.78 -7.41 -11.99
CA ALA A 284 3.48 -7.54 -10.72
C ALA A 284 2.85 -8.71 -9.97
N GLU A 285 3.62 -9.74 -9.70
CA GLU A 285 3.13 -11.02 -9.19
C GLU A 285 3.96 -11.47 -7.99
N ILE A 286 3.33 -12.19 -7.06
CA ILE A 286 3.99 -12.86 -5.94
C ILE A 286 3.32 -14.21 -5.72
N ASP A 287 4.11 -15.24 -5.40
CA ASP A 287 3.57 -16.58 -5.18
C ASP A 287 2.60 -16.59 -3.98
N GLU A 288 1.44 -17.26 -4.14
CA GLU A 288 0.46 -17.42 -3.05
C GLU A 288 1.12 -18.05 -1.82
N ALA A 289 2.07 -18.95 -2.02
CA ALA A 289 2.80 -19.61 -0.95
C ALA A 289 3.54 -18.61 -0.04
N GLU A 290 4.18 -17.57 -0.61
CA GLU A 290 4.86 -16.53 0.17
C GLU A 290 3.88 -15.68 0.98
N ILE A 291 2.71 -15.38 0.39
CA ILE A 291 1.65 -14.63 1.10
C ILE A 291 1.10 -15.43 2.28
N VAL A 292 0.99 -16.76 2.09
CA VAL A 292 0.40 -17.66 3.09
C VAL A 292 1.43 -18.09 4.15
N GLU A 293 2.72 -18.11 3.84
CA GLU A 293 3.76 -18.55 4.78
C GLU A 293 3.71 -17.84 6.14
N PRO A 294 3.60 -16.51 6.25
CA PRO A 294 3.46 -15.84 7.55
C PRO A 294 2.21 -16.28 8.31
N ILE A 295 1.15 -16.67 7.59
CA ILE A 295 -0.10 -17.15 8.19
C ILE A 295 0.12 -18.55 8.78
N LEU A 296 0.86 -19.41 8.09
CA LEU A 296 1.20 -20.74 8.59
C LEU A 296 2.09 -20.67 9.85
N VAL A 297 3.07 -19.75 9.84
CA VAL A 297 3.89 -19.48 11.04
C VAL A 297 3.04 -18.96 12.19
N LEU A 298 2.12 -18.04 11.91
CA LEU A 298 1.16 -17.54 12.90
C LEU A 298 0.27 -18.66 13.44
N GLN A 299 -0.23 -19.53 12.56
CA GLN A 299 -1.04 -20.69 12.94
C GLN A 299 -0.30 -21.62 13.90
N ASP A 300 0.98 -21.94 13.59
CA ASP A 300 1.81 -22.77 14.47
C ASP A 300 2.02 -22.10 15.84
N ARG A 301 2.30 -20.79 15.86
CA ARG A 301 2.45 -20.01 17.09
C ARG A 301 1.16 -19.97 17.91
N ILE A 302 0.01 -19.76 17.25
CA ILE A 302 -1.30 -19.80 17.92
C ILE A 302 -1.57 -21.19 18.50
N PHE A 303 -1.24 -22.25 17.75
CA PHE A 303 -1.40 -23.63 18.21
C PHE A 303 -0.51 -23.94 19.43
N GLN A 304 0.78 -23.59 19.37
CA GLN A 304 1.72 -23.76 20.47
C GLN A 304 1.27 -22.99 21.73
N THR A 305 0.89 -21.72 21.54
CA THR A 305 0.40 -20.88 22.64
C THR A 305 -0.92 -21.41 23.21
N GLY A 306 -1.83 -21.85 22.33
CA GLY A 306 -3.09 -22.48 22.72
C GLY A 306 -2.87 -23.76 23.52
N LEU A 307 -1.92 -24.59 23.12
CA LEU A 307 -1.55 -25.80 23.85
C LEU A 307 -0.98 -25.48 25.24
N LEU A 308 -0.10 -24.47 25.33
CA LEU A 308 0.44 -24.02 26.62
C LEU A 308 -0.65 -23.48 27.53
N ILE A 309 -1.55 -22.64 27.03
CA ILE A 309 -2.67 -22.08 27.78
C ILE A 309 -3.60 -23.22 28.25
N THR A 310 -3.96 -24.12 27.33
CA THR A 310 -4.85 -25.26 27.65
C THR A 310 -4.23 -26.16 28.70
N THR A 311 -2.93 -26.42 28.61
CA THR A 311 -2.20 -27.21 29.62
C THR A 311 -2.16 -26.48 30.96
N GLY A 312 -1.87 -25.18 30.96
CA GLY A 312 -1.92 -24.36 32.18
C GLY A 312 -3.30 -24.33 32.80
N MET A 313 -4.35 -24.18 32.00
CA MET A 313 -5.73 -24.23 32.46
C MET A 313 -6.13 -25.61 33.04
N ALA A 314 -5.62 -26.68 32.40
CA ALA A 314 -5.83 -28.03 32.93
C ALA A 314 -5.19 -28.23 34.33
N ILE A 315 -3.96 -27.71 34.51
CA ILE A 315 -3.25 -27.73 35.79
C ILE A 315 -4.03 -26.92 36.85
N ILE A 316 -4.46 -25.70 36.45
CA ILE A 316 -5.25 -24.82 37.33
C ILE A 316 -6.59 -25.49 37.70
N ALA A 317 -7.31 -26.04 36.70
CA ALA A 317 -8.56 -26.74 36.89
C ALA A 317 -8.39 -27.97 37.83
N PHE A 318 -7.28 -28.70 37.64
CA PHE A 318 -6.94 -29.82 38.52
C PHE A 318 -6.62 -29.34 39.94
N ALA A 319 -5.86 -28.27 40.10
CA ALA A 319 -5.57 -27.68 41.41
C ALA A 319 -6.85 -27.18 42.09
N ILE A 320 -7.70 -26.43 41.38
CA ILE A 320 -9.00 -25.96 41.88
C ILE A 320 -9.89 -27.16 42.25
N SER A 321 -9.94 -28.18 41.38
CA SER A 321 -10.70 -29.39 41.65
C SER A 321 -10.23 -30.07 42.96
N LYS A 322 -8.91 -30.13 43.16
CA LYS A 322 -8.32 -30.75 44.35
C LYS A 322 -8.53 -29.90 45.62
N THR A 323 -8.44 -28.58 45.49
CA THR A 323 -8.56 -27.64 46.61
C THR A 323 -10.01 -27.34 46.99
N LEU A 324 -10.91 -27.23 46.01
CA LEU A 324 -12.32 -26.90 46.24
C LEU A 324 -13.24 -28.14 46.26
N SER A 325 -13.18 -28.97 45.20
CA SER A 325 -14.16 -30.06 45.03
C SER A 325 -13.98 -31.20 46.02
N LYS A 326 -12.73 -31.60 46.30
CA LYS A 326 -12.49 -32.69 47.27
C LYS A 326 -12.91 -32.34 48.70
N PRO A 327 -12.55 -31.15 49.22
CA PRO A 327 -13.07 -30.72 50.52
C PRO A 327 -14.60 -30.60 50.55
N LEU A 328 -15.21 -30.01 49.49
CA LEU A 328 -16.66 -29.90 49.37
C LEU A 328 -17.38 -31.25 49.34
N ILE A 329 -16.81 -32.27 48.66
CA ILE A 329 -17.34 -33.62 48.64
C ILE A 329 -17.22 -34.26 50.03
N LYS A 330 -16.10 -34.03 50.73
CA LYS A 330 -15.94 -34.47 52.11
C LYS A 330 -16.99 -33.81 53.02
N LEU A 331 -17.18 -32.51 52.87
CA LEU A 331 -18.16 -31.74 53.60
C LEU A 331 -19.59 -32.25 53.32
N LYS A 332 -19.96 -32.46 52.03
CA LYS A 332 -21.23 -33.06 51.63
C LYS A 332 -21.46 -34.43 52.30
N ASN A 333 -20.44 -35.29 52.27
CA ASN A 333 -20.53 -36.60 52.81
C ASN A 333 -20.68 -36.56 54.36
N ALA A 334 -20.00 -35.63 55.04
CA ALA A 334 -20.15 -35.34 56.41
C ALA A 334 -21.57 -34.82 56.74
N ALA A 335 -22.07 -33.85 55.91
CA ALA A 335 -23.42 -33.31 56.05
C ALA A 335 -24.51 -34.37 55.89
N ASN A 336 -24.35 -35.26 54.89
CA ASN A 336 -25.29 -36.40 54.75
C ASN A 336 -25.29 -37.35 55.95
N LYS A 337 -24.13 -37.53 56.56
CA LYS A 337 -24.04 -38.37 57.79
C LYS A 337 -24.70 -37.68 58.97
N VAL A 338 -24.51 -36.35 59.12
CA VAL A 338 -25.18 -35.53 60.12
C VAL A 338 -26.71 -35.53 59.93
N ALA A 339 -27.16 -35.35 58.67
CA ALA A 339 -28.57 -35.39 58.29
C ALA A 339 -29.22 -36.75 58.57
N ASN A 340 -28.44 -37.82 58.53
CA ASN A 340 -28.88 -39.18 58.93
C ASN A 340 -28.66 -39.44 60.41
N GLY A 341 -28.45 -38.40 61.22
CA GLY A 341 -28.37 -38.49 62.65
C GLY A 341 -27.02 -38.87 63.25
N ASN A 342 -25.97 -38.94 62.42
CA ASN A 342 -24.61 -39.19 62.92
C ASN A 342 -23.89 -37.86 63.14
N PHE A 343 -23.92 -37.36 64.37
CA PHE A 343 -23.33 -36.06 64.74
C PHE A 343 -21.85 -36.15 65.17
N ASP A 344 -21.30 -37.37 65.31
CA ASP A 344 -19.88 -37.57 65.64
C ASP A 344 -18.94 -37.31 64.47
N VAL A 345 -19.48 -37.07 63.28
CA VAL A 345 -18.71 -36.86 62.06
C VAL A 345 -18.04 -35.50 62.10
N ARG A 346 -16.73 -35.51 61.84
CA ARG A 346 -15.93 -34.31 61.63
C ARG A 346 -15.29 -34.33 60.20
N THR A 347 -15.23 -33.17 59.55
CA THR A 347 -14.72 -33.05 58.22
C THR A 347 -13.19 -33.19 58.16
N ASN A 348 -12.49 -32.77 59.19
CA ASN A 348 -11.05 -32.76 59.33
C ASN A 348 -10.36 -32.06 58.12
N ILE A 349 -10.99 -31.01 57.56
CA ILE A 349 -10.44 -30.22 56.49
C ILE A 349 -9.59 -29.10 57.12
N LYS A 350 -8.28 -29.08 56.81
CA LYS A 350 -7.34 -28.12 57.37
C LYS A 350 -6.87 -27.15 56.27
N THR A 351 -7.78 -26.44 55.63
CA THR A 351 -7.47 -25.35 54.71
C THR A 351 -7.61 -24.02 55.46
N THR A 352 -6.88 -23.01 55.01
CA THR A 352 -6.87 -21.64 55.58
C THR A 352 -7.76 -20.68 54.82
N ASP A 353 -8.62 -21.20 53.96
CA ASP A 353 -9.59 -20.49 53.13
C ASP A 353 -11.01 -20.61 53.69
N GLU A 354 -11.98 -20.05 52.98
CA GLU A 354 -13.40 -20.08 53.30
C GLU A 354 -13.93 -21.51 53.45
N ILE A 355 -13.31 -22.49 52.78
CA ILE A 355 -13.67 -23.92 52.91
C ILE A 355 -13.16 -24.48 54.21
N GLY A 356 -11.97 -24.07 54.66
CA GLY A 356 -11.45 -24.40 55.98
C GLY A 356 -12.30 -23.78 57.09
N GLU A 357 -12.69 -22.52 56.94
CA GLU A 357 -13.61 -21.85 57.84
C GLU A 357 -14.97 -22.54 57.85
N LEU A 358 -15.50 -22.91 56.67
CA LEU A 358 -16.76 -23.62 56.53
C LEU A 358 -16.67 -25.02 57.19
N SER A 359 -15.55 -25.68 57.01
CA SER A 359 -15.28 -26.97 57.64
C SER A 359 -15.26 -26.84 59.17
N PHE A 360 -14.60 -25.85 59.71
CA PHE A 360 -14.55 -25.55 61.12
C PHE A 360 -15.93 -25.16 61.63
N ALA A 361 -16.68 -24.34 60.91
CA ALA A 361 -18.05 -23.97 61.26
C ALA A 361 -18.98 -25.18 61.25
N PHE A 362 -18.83 -26.07 60.24
CA PHE A 362 -19.58 -27.32 60.15
C PHE A 362 -19.24 -28.24 61.30
N ASP A 363 -17.97 -28.46 61.64
CA ASP A 363 -17.53 -29.30 62.74
C ASP A 363 -17.98 -28.69 64.06
N SER A 364 -17.99 -27.35 64.20
CA SER A 364 -18.55 -26.63 65.35
C SER A 364 -20.07 -26.76 65.41
N MET A 365 -20.76 -26.69 64.27
CA MET A 365 -22.22 -26.93 64.22
C MET A 365 -22.55 -28.37 64.55
N ALA A 366 -21.81 -29.34 63.99
CA ALA A 366 -21.99 -30.75 64.34
C ALA A 366 -21.73 -30.98 65.80
N GLN A 367 -20.72 -30.28 66.35
CA GLN A 367 -20.48 -30.32 67.81
C GLN A 367 -21.63 -29.69 68.61
N LYS A 368 -22.09 -28.48 68.18
CA LYS A 368 -23.22 -27.79 68.78
C LYS A 368 -24.54 -28.58 68.63
N LEU A 369 -24.73 -29.26 67.49
CA LEU A 369 -25.84 -30.16 67.25
C LEU A 369 -25.70 -31.43 68.09
N GLN A 370 -24.50 -31.86 68.33
CA GLN A 370 -24.18 -32.94 69.23
C GLN A 370 -24.36 -32.51 70.67
N ASP A 371 -23.89 -31.29 71.00
CA ASP A 371 -23.99 -30.69 72.33
C ASP A 371 -25.38 -30.08 72.58
N SER A 372 -25.95 -29.62 71.50
CA SER A 372 -27.28 -29.03 71.52
C SER A 372 -28.06 -29.56 70.31
N LEU A 373 -28.61 -30.66 70.48
CA LEU A 373 -29.98 -30.76 69.99
C LEU A 373 -30.82 -29.56 70.49
N ILE A 374 -30.14 -28.53 70.90
CA ILE A 374 -30.69 -27.40 71.66
C ILE A 374 -30.60 -26.02 71.01
N GLU A 375 -29.73 -25.74 70.13
CA GLU A 375 -29.79 -24.38 69.53
C GLU A 375 -29.42 -24.32 68.09
N ILE A 376 -30.38 -23.80 67.38
CA ILE A 376 -30.46 -23.56 65.96
C ILE A 376 -29.83 -22.19 65.58
N LYS A 377 -29.17 -22.20 64.50
CA LYS A 377 -29.09 -21.09 63.52
C LYS A 377 -27.95 -20.05 63.47
N GLU A 378 -27.72 -19.80 62.29
CA GLU A 378 -27.30 -18.53 61.59
C GLU A 378 -25.83 -18.40 61.26
N LYS A 379 -25.48 -17.99 60.17
CA LYS A 379 -25.82 -17.30 58.96
C LYS A 379 -24.65 -17.21 58.01
N GLU A 380 -24.94 -17.15 56.80
CA GLU A 380 -24.47 -16.78 55.51
C GLU A 380 -23.53 -15.59 55.32
N ASP A 381 -22.87 -15.65 54.24
CA ASP A 381 -22.66 -14.77 53.08
C ASP A 381 -21.28 -14.11 52.90
N VAL A 382 -20.80 -14.03 51.76
CA VAL A 382 -20.93 -13.39 50.46
C VAL A 382 -19.64 -12.78 49.88
N ILE A 383 -19.35 -13.04 48.60
CA ILE A 383 -19.01 -12.18 47.45
C ILE A 383 -17.60 -11.58 47.29
N LYS A 384 -17.04 -11.84 46.12
CA LYS A 384 -16.80 -11.13 44.86
C LYS A 384 -15.47 -10.41 44.61
N LYS A 385 -14.95 -10.63 43.44
CA LYS A 385 -14.64 -9.80 42.26
C LYS A 385 -13.26 -9.15 42.19
N GLN A 386 -12.63 -9.02 41.04
CA GLN A 386 -12.94 -8.22 39.87
C GLN A 386 -11.86 -8.33 38.75
N GLU A 387 -12.26 -8.10 37.51
CA GLU A 387 -11.46 -8.09 36.27
C GLU A 387 -10.87 -6.70 35.96
N ASP A 388 -9.73 -6.68 35.31
CA ASP A 388 -9.19 -5.46 34.71
C ASP A 388 -9.15 -5.54 33.18
N ILE A 389 -9.72 -4.54 32.54
CA ILE A 389 -9.74 -4.34 31.08
C ILE A 389 -8.65 -3.35 30.69
N LEU A 390 -7.79 -3.74 29.76
CA LEU A 390 -6.60 -2.97 29.35
C LEU A 390 -6.85 -1.76 28.44
N LEU A 391 -8.05 -1.61 27.85
CA LEU A 391 -8.42 -0.49 26.98
C LEU A 391 -9.84 -0.02 27.30
N GLN A 392 -9.95 1.22 27.75
CA GLN A 392 -11.23 1.91 27.86
C GLN A 392 -11.44 2.79 26.62
N PHE A 393 -12.41 2.41 25.77
CA PHE A 393 -12.90 3.30 24.72
C PHE A 393 -13.93 4.27 25.33
N SER A 394 -13.85 5.53 24.97
CA SER A 394 -14.90 6.47 25.35
C SER A 394 -16.21 6.11 24.64
N ASP A 395 -17.30 6.04 25.36
CA ASP A 395 -18.64 5.81 24.80
C ASP A 395 -19.14 7.00 23.96
N TYR A 396 -18.43 8.12 23.99
CA TYR A 396 -18.76 9.33 23.26
C TYR A 396 -17.97 9.40 21.95
N SER A 397 -18.70 9.46 20.84
CA SER A 397 -18.16 9.78 19.53
C SER A 397 -18.49 11.25 19.22
N GLU A 398 -17.46 12.06 19.02
CA GLU A 398 -17.60 13.48 18.69
C GLU A 398 -17.02 13.77 17.31
N ASN A 399 -17.40 14.92 16.75
CA ASN A 399 -16.87 15.38 15.48
C ASN A 399 -15.54 16.08 15.67
N TYR A 400 -14.57 15.67 14.86
CA TYR A 400 -13.22 16.22 14.87
C TYR A 400 -12.77 16.57 13.45
N CYS A 401 -11.91 17.58 13.34
CA CYS A 401 -11.07 17.74 12.17
C CYS A 401 -9.81 16.92 12.38
N VAL A 402 -9.62 15.88 11.59
CA VAL A 402 -8.42 15.05 11.62
C VAL A 402 -7.49 15.50 10.52
N CYS A 403 -6.25 15.75 10.86
CA CYS A 403 -5.23 16.25 9.96
C CYS A 403 -4.02 15.32 9.95
N MET A 404 -3.36 15.24 8.81
CA MET A 404 -2.13 14.48 8.63
C MET A 404 -1.14 15.28 7.80
N VAL A 405 0.10 15.30 8.22
CA VAL A 405 1.23 15.81 7.45
C VAL A 405 2.21 14.68 7.24
N ASP A 406 2.62 14.44 6.01
CA ASP A 406 3.43 13.29 5.61
C ASP A 406 4.59 13.72 4.70
N ILE A 407 5.80 13.23 4.97
CA ILE A 407 6.99 13.54 4.17
C ILE A 407 6.98 12.75 2.88
N MET A 408 7.15 13.42 1.76
CA MET A 408 7.25 12.75 0.46
C MET A 408 8.61 12.05 0.31
N ASN A 409 8.56 10.76 -0.05
CA ASN A 409 9.77 9.96 -0.30
C ASN A 409 10.73 9.85 0.90
N SER A 410 10.24 9.93 2.12
CA SER A 410 11.02 9.90 3.37
C SER A 410 11.99 8.72 3.43
N THR A 411 11.53 7.52 3.09
CA THR A 411 12.35 6.30 3.08
C THR A 411 13.57 6.44 2.17
N LYS A 412 13.40 7.05 0.98
CA LYS A 412 14.50 7.27 0.04
C LYS A 412 15.47 8.35 0.54
N ILE A 413 14.97 9.32 1.28
CA ILE A 413 15.77 10.40 1.84
C ILE A 413 16.56 9.88 3.02
N THR A 414 15.91 9.24 3.98
CA THR A 414 16.52 8.77 5.23
C THR A 414 17.49 7.61 5.02
N SER A 415 17.27 6.77 3.99
CA SER A 415 18.22 5.70 3.65
C SER A 415 19.64 6.18 3.29
N ARG A 416 19.81 7.49 3.07
CA ARG A 416 21.09 8.12 2.75
C ARG A 416 21.69 8.91 3.91
N LEU A 417 21.01 8.94 5.04
CA LEU A 417 21.41 9.67 6.24
C LEU A 417 21.96 8.71 7.30
N SER A 418 22.88 9.22 8.12
CA SER A 418 23.27 8.53 9.34
C SER A 418 22.13 8.55 10.37
N GLU A 419 22.18 7.72 11.40
CA GLU A 419 21.17 7.71 12.47
C GLU A 419 21.02 9.07 13.15
N THR A 420 22.14 9.75 13.40
CA THR A 420 22.14 11.11 14.00
C THR A 420 21.49 12.13 13.08
N GLN A 421 21.83 12.08 11.79
CA GLN A 421 21.23 12.96 10.77
C GLN A 421 19.74 12.67 10.60
N THR A 422 19.33 11.41 10.61
CA THR A 422 17.93 11.02 10.56
C THR A 422 17.14 11.54 11.75
N SER A 423 17.71 11.45 12.96
CA SER A 423 17.09 11.98 14.17
C SER A 423 16.93 13.49 14.12
N GLU A 424 17.94 14.24 13.67
CA GLU A 424 17.88 15.69 13.55
C GLU A 424 16.94 16.14 12.44
N PHE A 425 16.91 15.40 11.32
CA PHE A 425 15.98 15.58 10.21
C PHE A 425 14.52 15.53 10.67
N TYR A 426 14.12 14.45 11.36
CA TYR A 426 12.76 14.33 11.90
C TYR A 426 12.48 15.35 13.01
N LYS A 427 13.44 15.63 13.86
CA LYS A 427 13.30 16.59 14.95
C LYS A 427 12.99 17.99 14.43
N ILE A 428 13.71 18.49 13.41
CA ILE A 428 13.45 19.78 12.78
C ILE A 428 12.03 19.81 12.22
N PHE A 429 11.66 18.82 11.41
CA PHE A 429 10.34 18.75 10.80
C PHE A 429 9.23 18.70 11.85
N LEU A 430 9.25 17.66 12.69
CA LEU A 430 8.18 17.42 13.65
C LEU A 430 8.00 18.57 14.64
N ASN A 431 9.11 19.16 15.12
CA ASN A 431 9.03 20.30 16.03
C ASN A 431 8.50 21.55 15.34
N SER A 432 8.89 21.82 14.10
CA SER A 432 8.39 22.96 13.33
C SER A 432 6.89 22.85 13.10
N ILE A 433 6.43 21.68 12.65
CA ILE A 433 5.01 21.41 12.44
C ILE A 433 4.22 21.45 13.75
N ALA A 434 4.71 20.78 14.80
CA ALA A 434 4.04 20.78 16.11
C ALA A 434 3.93 22.19 16.73
N LYS A 435 4.91 23.06 16.49
CA LYS A 435 4.88 24.46 16.94
C LYS A 435 3.76 25.25 16.23
N ILE A 436 3.58 25.02 14.93
CA ILE A 436 2.48 25.64 14.17
C ILE A 436 1.14 25.10 14.66
N ILE A 437 0.99 23.78 14.80
CA ILE A 437 -0.25 23.16 15.27
C ILE A 437 -0.69 23.74 16.62
N ARG A 438 0.24 23.86 17.57
CA ARG A 438 -0.05 24.42 18.90
C ARG A 438 -0.50 25.91 18.85
N LYS A 439 0.04 26.68 17.91
CA LYS A 439 -0.36 28.09 17.72
C LYS A 439 -1.83 28.23 17.32
N PHE A 440 -2.40 27.20 16.70
CA PHE A 440 -3.79 27.16 16.28
C PHE A 440 -4.69 26.29 17.19
N ASP A 441 -4.23 25.93 18.37
CA ASP A 441 -4.93 25.08 19.36
C ASP A 441 -5.17 23.63 18.86
N GLY A 442 -4.38 23.13 17.91
CA GLY A 442 -4.44 21.76 17.45
C GLY A 442 -3.76 20.79 18.43
N ILE A 443 -4.27 19.60 18.52
CA ILE A 443 -3.79 18.54 19.41
C ILE A 443 -3.05 17.47 18.61
N VAL A 444 -1.75 17.31 18.89
CA VAL A 444 -0.93 16.26 18.28
C VAL A 444 -1.23 14.93 18.96
N VAL A 445 -1.53 13.88 18.16
CA VAL A 445 -1.81 12.53 18.65
C VAL A 445 -0.52 11.72 18.74
N LYS A 446 0.09 11.46 17.61
CA LYS A 446 1.29 10.64 17.50
C LYS A 446 1.95 10.77 16.14
N ASN A 447 3.19 10.32 16.08
CA ASN A 447 3.87 10.07 14.81
C ASN A 447 3.47 8.69 14.26
N ILE A 448 3.20 8.60 12.98
CA ILE A 448 2.95 7.36 12.26
C ILE A 448 4.05 7.23 11.21
N GLY A 449 5.18 6.65 11.61
CA GLY A 449 6.39 6.68 10.80
C GLY A 449 6.90 8.11 10.63
N ASP A 450 6.89 8.60 9.41
CA ASP A 450 7.28 9.95 8.98
C ASP A 450 6.11 10.96 8.94
N ALA A 451 4.90 10.48 9.19
CA ALA A 451 3.71 11.32 9.24
C ALA A 451 3.38 11.78 10.66
N LEU A 452 2.86 12.98 10.79
CA LEU A 452 2.34 13.54 12.04
C LEU A 452 0.80 13.60 11.96
N LEU A 453 0.13 12.90 12.89
CA LEU A 453 -1.30 12.91 13.05
C LEU A 453 -1.70 13.89 14.15
N PHE A 454 -2.65 14.77 13.86
CA PHE A 454 -3.18 15.74 14.81
C PHE A 454 -4.66 16.02 14.52
N TYR A 455 -5.35 16.65 15.48
CA TYR A 455 -6.78 16.95 15.34
C TYR A 455 -7.17 18.24 16.04
N PHE A 456 -8.37 18.72 15.65
CA PHE A 456 -9.06 19.83 16.32
C PHE A 456 -10.41 19.32 16.82
N PRO A 457 -10.71 19.41 18.13
CA PRO A 457 -12.02 19.09 18.66
C PRO A 457 -13.06 20.12 18.18
N VAL A 458 -14.18 19.67 17.64
CA VAL A 458 -15.19 20.55 17.07
C VAL A 458 -16.43 20.58 17.96
N VAL A 459 -16.57 21.65 18.72
CA VAL A 459 -17.78 21.91 19.50
C VAL A 459 -18.84 22.54 18.60
N HIS A 460 -20.08 22.09 18.69
CA HIS A 460 -21.18 22.56 17.82
C HIS A 460 -21.36 24.09 17.78
N SER A 461 -21.19 24.76 18.91
CA SER A 461 -21.31 26.23 19.00
C SER A 461 -20.18 26.99 18.29
N GLU A 462 -19.02 26.34 18.08
CA GLU A 462 -17.80 26.94 17.51
C GLU A 462 -17.35 26.28 16.20
N GLN A 463 -18.19 25.44 15.59
CA GLN A 463 -17.83 24.62 14.44
C GLN A 463 -17.14 25.43 13.33
N LYS A 464 -17.73 26.53 12.88
CA LYS A 464 -17.16 27.35 11.80
C LYS A 464 -15.78 27.94 12.16
N SER A 465 -15.61 28.38 13.40
CA SER A 465 -14.35 28.93 13.91
C SER A 465 -13.27 27.87 13.94
N THR A 466 -13.57 26.68 14.46
CA THR A 466 -12.63 25.56 14.54
C THR A 466 -12.25 25.03 13.16
N LEU A 467 -13.22 24.91 12.24
CA LEU A 467 -12.94 24.50 10.86
C LEU A 467 -12.04 25.52 10.14
N LYS A 468 -12.27 26.82 10.34
CA LYS A 468 -11.41 27.87 9.81
C LYS A 468 -10.00 27.80 10.43
N LYS A 469 -9.88 27.67 11.75
CA LYS A 469 -8.60 27.48 12.43
C LYS A 469 -7.81 26.28 11.86
N CYS A 470 -8.50 25.18 11.59
CA CYS A 470 -7.90 23.99 10.97
C CYS A 470 -7.37 24.30 9.56
N LEU A 471 -8.16 24.99 8.72
CA LEU A 471 -7.72 25.42 7.38
C LEU A 471 -6.50 26.35 7.47
N ASP A 472 -6.57 27.35 8.33
CA ASP A 472 -5.47 28.30 8.53
C ASP A 472 -4.20 27.63 9.04
N CYS A 473 -4.32 26.67 9.96
CA CYS A 473 -3.20 25.86 10.44
C CYS A 473 -2.56 25.08 9.29
N CYS A 474 -3.34 24.30 8.55
CA CYS A 474 -2.84 23.44 7.47
C CYS A 474 -2.22 24.26 6.32
N LEU A 475 -2.81 25.41 5.98
CA LEU A 475 -2.22 26.32 5.01
C LEU A 475 -0.94 26.99 5.52
N THR A 476 -0.89 27.37 6.78
CA THR A 476 0.34 27.89 7.40
C THR A 476 1.46 26.84 7.41
N ILE A 477 1.11 25.56 7.62
CA ILE A 477 2.07 24.46 7.49
C ILE A 477 2.55 24.37 6.03
N ALA A 478 1.66 24.43 5.05
CA ALA A 478 2.05 24.41 3.63
C ALA A 478 2.97 25.58 3.26
N GLU A 479 2.67 26.77 3.76
CA GLU A 479 3.42 28.00 3.54
C GLU A 479 4.78 28.02 4.28
N SER A 480 4.98 27.18 5.31
CA SER A 480 6.23 27.11 6.09
C SER A 480 7.34 26.29 5.43
N HIS A 481 7.12 25.73 4.26
CA HIS A 481 8.09 24.88 3.57
C HIS A 481 9.46 25.56 3.37
N ASP A 482 9.48 26.82 2.97
CA ASP A 482 10.72 27.56 2.73
C ASP A 482 11.51 27.79 4.02
N GLU A 483 10.81 28.07 5.12
CA GLU A 483 11.42 28.24 6.44
C GLU A 483 12.03 26.93 6.96
N ILE A 484 11.28 25.83 6.85
CA ILE A 484 11.76 24.48 7.23
C ILE A 484 12.94 24.09 6.35
N SER A 485 12.85 24.35 5.05
CA SER A 485 13.92 24.09 4.09
C SER A 485 15.19 24.88 4.40
N ALA A 486 15.05 26.11 4.86
CA ALA A 486 16.19 26.94 5.28
C ALA A 486 16.87 26.37 6.53
N GLN A 487 16.10 25.91 7.52
CA GLN A 487 16.63 25.26 8.72
C GLN A 487 17.37 23.95 8.38
N LEU A 488 16.80 23.12 7.51
CA LEU A 488 17.45 21.88 7.05
C LEU A 488 18.78 22.16 6.35
N LYS A 489 18.81 23.16 5.46
CA LYS A 489 20.03 23.56 4.76
C LYS A 489 21.12 24.06 5.72
N GLN A 490 20.72 24.78 6.77
CA GLN A 490 21.64 25.25 7.81
C GLN A 490 22.31 24.08 8.53
N GLU A 491 21.57 22.99 8.78
CA GLU A 491 22.08 21.75 9.38
C GLU A 491 22.68 20.78 8.34
N LYS A 492 22.85 21.20 7.09
CA LYS A 492 23.36 20.39 5.98
C LYS A 492 22.56 19.10 5.74
N LEU A 493 21.25 19.15 5.98
CA LEU A 493 20.32 18.08 5.75
C LEU A 493 19.59 18.25 4.41
N PRO A 494 19.14 17.16 3.79
CA PRO A 494 18.40 17.24 2.53
C PRO A 494 17.06 17.96 2.73
N VAL A 495 16.69 18.77 1.77
CA VAL A 495 15.36 19.38 1.68
C VAL A 495 14.38 18.37 1.11
N PHE A 496 13.14 18.45 1.53
CA PHE A 496 12.07 17.55 1.13
C PHE A 496 10.74 18.28 1.02
N ASP A 497 9.84 17.68 0.25
CA ASP A 497 8.45 18.10 0.19
C ASP A 497 7.59 17.26 1.14
N TYR A 498 6.47 17.80 1.55
CA TYR A 498 5.48 17.10 2.38
C TYR A 498 4.06 17.38 1.89
N ARG A 499 3.14 16.56 2.30
CA ARG A 499 1.73 16.62 1.92
C ARG A 499 0.87 16.80 3.14
N ILE A 500 -0.18 17.57 3.00
CA ILE A 500 -1.10 17.86 4.10
C ILE A 500 -2.51 17.46 3.68
N SER A 501 -3.21 16.80 4.59
CA SER A 501 -4.61 16.47 4.40
C SER A 501 -5.42 16.76 5.64
N ALA A 502 -6.71 17.05 5.45
CA ALA A 502 -7.66 17.13 6.55
C ALA A 502 -9.03 16.55 6.15
N THR A 503 -9.67 15.92 7.11
CA THR A 503 -11.03 15.40 7.01
C THR A 503 -11.84 15.82 8.24
N TYR A 504 -13.16 15.86 8.07
CA TYR A 504 -14.08 16.18 9.15
C TYR A 504 -15.05 15.02 9.37
N GLY A 505 -15.29 14.64 10.60
CA GLY A 505 -16.27 13.63 10.93
C GLY A 505 -16.03 12.98 12.30
N ILE A 506 -16.78 11.93 12.54
CA ILE A 506 -16.79 11.20 13.81
C ILE A 506 -15.47 10.44 14.00
N VAL A 507 -14.92 10.57 15.23
CA VAL A 507 -13.70 9.90 15.68
C VAL A 507 -13.95 9.31 17.07
N ARG A 508 -13.34 8.18 17.37
CA ARG A 508 -13.32 7.58 18.70
C ARG A 508 -11.97 7.80 19.35
N ILE A 509 -11.99 8.15 20.61
CA ILE A 509 -10.78 8.34 21.41
C ILE A 509 -10.59 7.09 22.28
N ALA A 510 -9.41 6.49 22.25
CA ALA A 510 -9.01 5.44 23.17
C ALA A 510 -8.01 5.96 24.18
N LYS A 511 -8.29 5.74 25.45
CA LYS A 511 -7.36 5.96 26.57
C LYS A 511 -6.72 4.64 26.93
N THR A 512 -5.40 4.60 26.96
CA THR A 512 -4.65 3.49 27.56
C THR A 512 -4.34 3.83 29.03
N SER A 513 -4.49 2.86 29.90
CA SER A 513 -4.13 3.01 31.32
C SER A 513 -2.65 3.34 31.56
N THR A 514 -1.80 3.13 30.53
CA THR A 514 -0.35 3.29 30.57
C THR A 514 0.18 4.51 29.82
N SER A 515 -0.66 5.29 29.12
CA SER A 515 -0.24 6.44 28.32
C SER A 515 -1.04 7.68 28.68
N SER A 516 -0.35 8.80 28.82
CA SER A 516 -0.96 10.13 29.00
C SER A 516 -1.58 10.70 27.72
N VAL A 517 -1.41 10.04 26.59
CA VAL A 517 -1.86 10.50 25.27
C VAL A 517 -3.01 9.63 24.79
N ASN A 518 -4.11 10.27 24.41
CA ASN A 518 -5.26 9.61 23.79
C ASN A 518 -4.94 9.24 22.34
N ASP A 519 -5.22 8.01 21.94
CA ASP A 519 -5.16 7.61 20.53
C ASP A 519 -6.53 7.81 19.87
N ILE A 520 -6.53 8.06 18.55
CA ILE A 520 -7.76 8.32 17.80
C ILE A 520 -7.96 7.28 16.70
N PHE A 521 -9.19 6.80 16.57
CA PHE A 521 -9.57 5.75 15.61
C PHE A 521 -10.87 6.12 14.90
N GLY A 522 -11.02 5.67 13.66
CA GLY A 522 -12.25 5.80 12.91
C GLY A 522 -12.04 6.00 11.43
N ASN A 523 -13.15 5.93 10.68
CA ASN A 523 -13.14 6.10 9.24
C ASN A 523 -12.61 7.47 8.81
N THR A 524 -12.86 8.52 9.62
CA THR A 524 -12.34 9.87 9.41
C THR A 524 -10.81 9.89 9.39
N VAL A 525 -10.15 9.18 10.31
CA VAL A 525 -8.69 9.05 10.36
C VAL A 525 -8.15 8.33 9.12
N ASN A 526 -8.80 7.20 8.76
CA ASN A 526 -8.40 6.42 7.59
C ASN A 526 -8.58 7.21 6.28
N ARG A 527 -9.67 7.97 6.17
CA ARG A 527 -9.91 8.85 5.01
C ARG A 527 -8.86 9.95 4.91
N CYS A 528 -8.50 10.56 6.03
CA CYS A 528 -7.44 11.56 6.08
C CYS A 528 -6.11 11.01 5.53
N ALA A 529 -5.70 9.83 5.99
CA ALA A 529 -4.50 9.16 5.53
C ALA A 529 -4.55 8.77 4.04
N LYS A 530 -5.73 8.38 3.54
CA LYS A 530 -5.90 8.01 2.12
C LYS A 530 -5.80 9.23 1.21
N ILE A 531 -6.54 10.30 1.50
CA ILE A 531 -6.51 11.50 0.65
C ILE A 531 -5.17 12.24 0.73
N ASN A 532 -4.40 12.06 1.80
CA ASN A 532 -3.07 12.63 1.93
C ASN A 532 -2.17 12.29 0.73
N ARG A 533 -2.27 11.07 0.21
CA ARG A 533 -1.47 10.61 -0.92
C ARG A 533 -1.76 11.35 -2.23
N ALA A 534 -2.94 11.95 -2.34
CA ALA A 534 -3.36 12.73 -3.51
C ALA A 534 -3.02 14.22 -3.38
N ALA A 535 -2.56 14.68 -2.22
CA ALA A 535 -2.15 16.06 -2.04
C ALA A 535 -0.90 16.37 -2.88
N PRO A 536 -0.83 17.55 -3.52
CA PRO A 536 0.37 17.99 -4.22
C PRO A 536 1.53 18.23 -3.24
N ALA A 537 2.75 18.28 -3.76
CA ALA A 537 3.93 18.64 -2.97
C ALA A 537 3.72 20.02 -2.31
N ASN A 538 3.96 20.09 -1.01
CA ASN A 538 3.78 21.27 -0.17
C ASN A 538 2.35 21.85 -0.26
N GLY A 539 1.38 21.01 -0.61
CA GLY A 539 0.00 21.39 -0.78
C GLY A 539 -0.93 20.78 0.27
N PHE A 540 -2.12 21.29 0.31
CA PHE A 540 -3.14 20.92 1.27
C PHE A 540 -4.42 20.46 0.57
N ILE A 541 -4.90 19.28 0.94
CA ILE A 541 -6.13 18.67 0.44
C ILE A 541 -7.12 18.43 1.58
N ILE A 542 -8.39 18.66 1.32
CA ILE A 542 -9.47 18.31 2.24
C ILE A 542 -10.44 17.31 1.63
N GLY A 543 -11.05 16.49 2.47
CA GLY A 543 -12.11 15.58 2.05
C GLY A 543 -13.46 16.30 1.84
N GLN A 544 -14.36 15.63 1.12
CA GLN A 544 -15.72 16.13 0.82
C GLN A 544 -16.50 16.57 2.06
N ASP A 545 -16.40 15.81 3.16
CA ASP A 545 -17.13 16.13 4.39
C ASP A 545 -16.64 17.44 5.01
N PHE A 546 -15.34 17.70 4.92
CA PHE A 546 -14.76 18.96 5.34
C PHE A 546 -15.19 20.10 4.40
N TYR A 547 -15.02 19.89 3.08
CA TYR A 547 -15.37 20.87 2.04
C TYR A 547 -16.81 21.35 2.17
N THR A 548 -17.76 20.43 2.37
CA THR A 548 -19.18 20.77 2.50
C THR A 548 -19.45 21.81 3.60
N ASN A 549 -18.66 21.76 4.66
CA ASN A 549 -18.81 22.67 5.81
C ASN A 549 -18.05 24.00 5.66
N VAL A 550 -17.05 24.08 4.77
CA VAL A 550 -16.18 25.26 4.63
C VAL A 550 -16.30 25.99 3.30
N LYS A 551 -16.99 25.43 2.31
CA LYS A 551 -17.16 26.03 0.97
C LYS A 551 -17.73 27.45 0.94
N ILE A 552 -18.39 27.87 2.02
CA ILE A 552 -18.95 29.20 2.20
C ILE A 552 -17.92 30.24 2.70
N LEU A 553 -16.69 29.81 3.01
CA LEU A 553 -15.63 30.71 3.50
C LEU A 553 -14.96 31.38 2.29
N ASP A 554 -15.29 32.63 2.06
CA ASP A 554 -14.83 33.41 0.89
C ASP A 554 -13.31 33.70 0.87
N GLU A 555 -12.61 33.43 1.95
CA GLU A 555 -11.16 33.65 2.10
C GLU A 555 -10.32 32.57 1.42
N PHE A 556 -10.93 31.42 1.10
CA PHE A 556 -10.27 30.25 0.53
C PHE A 556 -10.80 29.93 -0.86
N MET A 557 -9.95 29.33 -1.66
CA MET A 557 -10.31 28.70 -2.95
C MET A 557 -10.19 27.20 -2.81
N PHE A 558 -11.14 26.50 -3.42
CA PHE A 558 -11.23 25.05 -3.42
C PHE A 558 -11.28 24.55 -4.85
N LYS A 559 -10.34 23.70 -5.22
CA LYS A 559 -10.30 23.06 -6.54
C LYS A 559 -10.51 21.56 -6.34
N LYS A 560 -11.59 21.01 -6.89
CA LYS A 560 -11.84 19.56 -6.88
C LYS A 560 -10.74 18.87 -7.69
N ILE A 561 -10.25 17.77 -7.18
CA ILE A 561 -9.27 16.92 -7.89
C ILE A 561 -9.87 15.53 -8.09
N GLU A 562 -9.50 14.93 -9.21
CA GLU A 562 -9.78 13.53 -9.52
C GLU A 562 -8.45 12.85 -9.82
N THR A 563 -8.14 11.82 -9.04
CA THR A 563 -6.96 10.97 -9.20
C THR A 563 -7.38 9.53 -8.95
N ASP A 564 -6.52 8.59 -9.26
CA ASP A 564 -6.77 7.15 -8.98
C ASP A 564 -7.05 6.85 -7.49
N ILE A 565 -6.69 7.75 -6.59
CA ILE A 565 -6.91 7.62 -5.14
C ILE A 565 -8.17 8.40 -4.70
N VAL A 566 -8.44 9.53 -5.38
CA VAL A 566 -9.51 10.47 -5.04
C VAL A 566 -10.45 10.56 -6.23
N SER A 567 -11.46 9.69 -6.26
CA SER A 567 -12.52 9.67 -7.26
C SER A 567 -13.84 9.23 -6.62
N PRO A 568 -14.99 9.60 -7.19
CA PRO A 568 -16.30 9.15 -6.74
C PRO A 568 -16.44 7.62 -6.74
N GLU A 569 -15.78 6.94 -7.67
CA GLU A 569 -15.78 5.47 -7.79
C GLU A 569 -15.10 4.78 -6.60
N HIS A 570 -14.10 5.41 -5.99
CA HIS A 570 -13.42 4.93 -4.80
C HIS A 570 -14.04 5.45 -3.49
N GLY A 571 -15.13 6.22 -3.57
CA GLY A 571 -15.84 6.78 -2.41
C GLY A 571 -15.06 7.89 -1.68
N TYR A 572 -14.04 8.47 -2.33
CA TYR A 572 -13.25 9.58 -1.79
C TYR A 572 -13.26 10.74 -2.77
N GLU A 573 -13.72 11.91 -2.29
CA GLU A 573 -13.60 13.17 -3.01
C GLU A 573 -12.64 14.08 -2.26
N GLY A 574 -11.79 14.79 -2.99
CA GLY A 574 -10.79 15.69 -2.44
C GLY A 574 -10.77 17.05 -3.12
N TYR A 575 -10.43 18.06 -2.34
CA TYR A 575 -10.35 19.44 -2.77
C TYR A 575 -9.02 20.04 -2.32
N ILE A 576 -8.25 20.54 -3.26
CA ILE A 576 -7.07 21.35 -2.93
C ILE A 576 -7.55 22.70 -2.41
N VAL A 577 -6.92 23.16 -1.34
CA VAL A 577 -7.26 24.41 -0.67
C VAL A 577 -6.12 25.41 -0.81
N GLN A 578 -6.48 26.65 -1.11
CA GLN A 578 -5.54 27.79 -1.12
C GLN A 578 -6.22 29.05 -0.59
N ARG A 579 -5.40 29.98 -0.08
CA ARG A 579 -5.88 31.32 0.26
C ARG A 579 -6.12 32.12 -1.03
N LYS A 580 -7.19 32.88 -1.13
CA LYS A 580 -7.48 33.75 -2.30
C LYS A 580 -6.36 34.74 -2.63
N ASN A 581 -5.60 35.16 -1.63
CA ASN A 581 -4.49 36.11 -1.76
C ASN A 581 -3.11 35.42 -1.82
N SER A 582 -3.04 34.10 -1.96
CA SER A 582 -1.77 33.38 -2.06
C SER A 582 -1.10 33.67 -3.40
N LYS A 583 0.23 33.85 -3.36
CA LYS A 583 1.07 33.99 -4.57
C LYS A 583 1.23 32.69 -5.35
N LEU A 584 0.90 31.54 -4.74
CA LEU A 584 0.89 30.23 -5.40
C LEU A 584 -0.40 30.10 -6.22
N LYS A 585 -0.27 30.07 -7.54
CA LYS A 585 -1.40 29.80 -8.45
C LYS A 585 -1.66 28.29 -8.52
N LEU A 586 -2.94 27.92 -8.53
CA LEU A 586 -3.42 26.59 -8.90
C LEU A 586 -3.25 26.44 -10.43
N ASP A 587 -2.14 25.92 -10.91
CA ASP A 587 -2.02 25.42 -12.27
C ASP A 587 -2.60 24.00 -12.36
#